data_c02f0ee8b8bd251d3ec6ae0cbf6e71f6
#
_entry.id   c02f0ee8b8bd251d3ec6ae0cbf6e71f6
#
_cell.length_a   1.000
_cell.length_b   1.000
_cell.length_c   1.000
_cell.angle_alpha   90.00
_cell.angle_beta   90.00
_cell.angle_gamma   90.00
#
_symmetry.space_group_name_H-M   'P 1'
#
loop_
_entity.id
_entity.type
_entity.pdbx_description
1 polymer ?
#
loop_
_entity_poly.entity_id
_entity_poly.type
_entity_poly.pdbx_seq_one_letter_code
_entity_poly.pdbx_strand_id
1 'polypeptide(L)'
;GPEIDESEVEIRDGLYYKIGEQNPHTGVLAAKFIDDTYKAQFGLNYGLQHGPSTIWYDTGNKMTKAFFMEGIQHGLTLFWYETGAKKSESAYENGRQHGITTFWYKNGQKRTEGLWNRGQRELTHTKWYENGVKMSEIEYSGGQPHGQGSAWYDNDQSKMKGTWKRGYKDGLYTEW
;
A
#
# COMPACT_ATOMS: atom_id res chain seq x y z
N GLY A 1 -3.39 -7.66 25.09
CA GLY A 1 -3.14 -9.09 25.33
C GLY A 1 -1.65 -9.36 25.46
N PRO A 2 -1.26 -10.55 25.88
CA PRO A 2 0.15 -10.91 26.05
C PRO A 2 0.90 -10.92 24.71
N GLU A 3 2.18 -10.57 24.76
CA GLU A 3 3.10 -10.72 23.64
C GLU A 3 3.70 -12.13 23.65
N ILE A 4 3.80 -12.76 22.49
CA ILE A 4 4.52 -14.01 22.27
C ILE A 4 5.56 -13.81 21.17
N ASP A 5 6.68 -14.53 21.30
CA ASP A 5 7.75 -14.54 20.30
C ASP A 5 7.39 -15.43 19.11
N GLU A 6 7.89 -15.12 17.91
CA GLU A 6 7.66 -15.92 16.71
C GLU A 6 8.11 -17.39 16.86
N SER A 7 9.12 -17.66 17.68
CA SER A 7 9.59 -19.02 17.97
C SER A 7 8.63 -19.85 18.83
N GLU A 8 7.69 -19.18 19.52
CA GLU A 8 6.67 -19.83 20.34
C GLU A 8 5.34 -20.06 19.60
N VAL A 9 5.31 -19.84 18.29
CA VAL A 9 4.09 -19.87 17.48
C VAL A 9 4.03 -21.06 16.54
N GLU A 10 2.86 -21.63 16.42
CA GLU A 10 2.49 -22.59 15.36
C GLU A 10 1.22 -22.11 14.63
N ILE A 11 1.10 -22.50 13.37
CA ILE A 11 -0.09 -22.20 12.56
C ILE A 11 -0.87 -23.50 12.33
N ARG A 12 -2.15 -23.50 12.71
CA ARG A 12 -3.09 -24.60 12.48
C ARG A 12 -4.34 -24.05 11.78
N ASP A 13 -4.69 -24.62 10.64
CA ASP A 13 -5.85 -24.20 9.84
C ASP A 13 -5.92 -22.68 9.55
N GLY A 14 -4.74 -22.07 9.32
CA GLY A 14 -4.63 -20.62 9.05
C GLY A 14 -4.74 -19.71 10.27
N LEU A 15 -4.83 -20.27 11.48
CA LEU A 15 -4.86 -19.53 12.74
C LEU A 15 -3.53 -19.64 13.50
N TYR A 16 -3.14 -18.58 14.17
CA TYR A 16 -1.96 -18.52 15.03
C TYR A 16 -2.26 -19.02 16.44
N TYR A 17 -1.45 -19.95 16.92
CA TYR A 17 -1.50 -20.53 18.27
C TYR A 17 -0.15 -20.37 18.95
N LYS A 18 -0.15 -20.21 20.26
CA LYS A 18 1.05 -20.46 21.04
C LYS A 18 1.28 -21.99 21.09
N ILE A 19 2.52 -22.42 20.92
CA ILE A 19 2.88 -23.84 20.93
C ILE A 19 2.40 -24.51 22.22
N GLY A 20 1.68 -25.62 22.08
CA GLY A 20 1.10 -26.38 23.17
C GLY A 20 -0.26 -25.87 23.67
N GLU A 21 -0.77 -24.75 23.19
CA GLU A 21 -2.11 -24.26 23.53
C GLU A 21 -3.17 -24.81 22.58
N GLN A 22 -4.37 -25.04 23.09
CA GLN A 22 -5.50 -25.54 22.31
C GLN A 22 -6.32 -24.39 21.68
N ASN A 23 -6.30 -23.22 22.33
CA ASN A 23 -7.04 -22.07 21.84
C ASN A 23 -6.16 -21.16 20.98
N PRO A 24 -6.71 -20.56 19.89
CA PRO A 24 -5.99 -19.57 19.09
C PRO A 24 -5.54 -18.39 19.95
N HIS A 25 -4.34 -17.86 19.67
CA HIS A 25 -3.76 -16.76 20.44
C HIS A 25 -4.53 -15.45 20.26
N THR A 26 -4.69 -14.73 21.36
CA THR A 26 -5.18 -13.33 21.36
C THR A 26 -4.16 -12.48 22.09
N GLY A 27 -3.52 -11.55 21.35
CA GLY A 27 -2.45 -10.72 21.90
C GLY A 27 -1.59 -10.12 20.80
N VAL A 28 -0.30 -10.11 21.02
CA VAL A 28 0.69 -9.61 20.03
C VAL A 28 1.67 -10.73 19.71
N LEU A 29 1.87 -11.00 18.43
CA LEU A 29 2.97 -11.77 17.93
C LEU A 29 4.12 -10.81 17.60
N ALA A 30 5.29 -11.06 18.18
CA ALA A 30 6.48 -10.27 17.93
C ALA A 30 7.61 -11.14 17.33
N ALA A 31 8.33 -10.55 16.40
CA ALA A 31 9.61 -11.02 15.91
C ALA A 31 10.67 -9.96 16.23
N LYS A 32 11.88 -10.40 16.61
CA LYS A 32 12.96 -9.51 16.99
C LYS A 32 14.22 -9.78 16.18
N PHE A 33 15.05 -8.74 16.04
CA PHE A 33 16.41 -8.87 15.55
C PHE A 33 17.31 -9.48 16.65
N ILE A 34 18.55 -9.80 16.28
CA ILE A 34 19.52 -10.45 17.17
C ILE A 34 19.92 -9.57 18.37
N ASP A 35 19.75 -8.25 18.25
CA ASP A 35 19.98 -7.25 19.27
C ASP A 35 18.77 -6.97 20.18
N ASP A 36 17.73 -7.80 20.08
CA ASP A 36 16.46 -7.72 20.81
C ASP A 36 15.55 -6.52 20.42
N THR A 37 15.89 -5.79 19.37
CA THR A 37 15.00 -4.77 18.79
C THR A 37 13.91 -5.41 17.95
N TYR A 38 12.73 -4.77 17.88
CA TYR A 38 11.61 -5.30 17.11
C TYR A 38 11.89 -5.30 15.60
N LYS A 39 11.67 -6.46 14.98
CA LYS A 39 11.60 -6.67 13.54
C LYS A 39 10.18 -6.57 13.03
N ALA A 40 9.23 -7.16 13.76
CA ALA A 40 7.81 -7.14 13.43
C ALA A 40 6.94 -7.30 14.67
N GLN A 41 5.76 -6.69 14.65
CA GLN A 41 4.70 -6.91 15.61
C GLN A 41 3.35 -6.99 14.90
N PHE A 42 2.54 -7.98 15.26
CA PHE A 42 1.21 -8.20 14.70
C PHE A 42 0.20 -8.36 15.82
N GLY A 43 -0.86 -7.55 15.82
CA GLY A 43 -2.01 -7.78 16.69
C GLY A 43 -2.76 -9.05 16.24
N LEU A 44 -3.16 -9.88 17.20
CA LEU A 44 -3.93 -11.09 16.97
C LEU A 44 -5.20 -11.09 17.83
N ASN A 45 -6.30 -11.56 17.25
CA ASN A 45 -7.54 -11.84 17.94
C ASN A 45 -8.05 -13.20 17.51
N TYR A 46 -8.17 -14.15 18.44
CA TYR A 46 -8.52 -15.54 18.17
C TYR A 46 -7.73 -16.16 17.01
N GLY A 47 -6.40 -15.90 16.96
CA GLY A 47 -5.49 -16.43 15.95
C GLY A 47 -5.54 -15.75 14.60
N LEU A 48 -6.37 -14.72 14.41
CA LEU A 48 -6.40 -13.90 13.19
C LEU A 48 -5.71 -12.56 13.41
N GLN A 49 -5.04 -12.04 12.40
CA GLN A 49 -4.50 -10.69 12.45
C GLN A 49 -5.62 -9.69 12.73
N HIS A 50 -5.45 -8.87 13.76
CA HIS A 50 -6.42 -7.85 14.17
C HIS A 50 -5.72 -6.64 14.79
N GLY A 51 -6.12 -5.44 14.36
CA GLY A 51 -5.48 -4.21 14.79
C GLY A 51 -4.20 -3.91 14.02
N PRO A 52 -3.25 -3.17 14.62
CA PRO A 52 -2.04 -2.74 13.94
C PRO A 52 -1.06 -3.89 13.70
N SER A 53 -0.41 -3.84 12.54
CA SER A 53 0.74 -4.64 12.16
C SER A 53 1.87 -3.70 11.79
N THR A 54 3.03 -3.85 12.38
CA THR A 54 4.19 -2.98 12.13
C THR A 54 5.43 -3.82 11.87
N ILE A 55 6.19 -3.43 10.85
CA ILE A 55 7.49 -4.03 10.50
C ILE A 55 8.52 -2.91 10.49
N TRP A 56 9.72 -3.19 10.99
CA TRP A 56 10.84 -2.25 11.07
C TRP A 56 12.02 -2.73 10.25
N TYR A 57 12.81 -1.78 9.79
CA TYR A 57 14.17 -2.02 9.32
C TYR A 57 15.09 -2.31 10.53
N ASP A 58 16.23 -2.91 10.28
CA ASP A 58 17.27 -3.12 11.30
C ASP A 58 17.85 -1.81 11.84
N THR A 59 17.71 -0.71 11.10
CA THR A 59 18.03 0.66 11.55
C THR A 59 17.09 1.21 12.62
N GLY A 60 15.98 0.50 12.94
CA GLY A 60 14.93 0.94 13.85
C GLY A 60 13.84 1.82 13.22
N ASN A 61 14.02 2.27 11.98
CA ASN A 61 12.98 2.98 11.25
C ASN A 61 11.86 2.04 10.85
N LYS A 62 10.61 2.53 10.82
CA LYS A 62 9.47 1.73 10.34
C LYS A 62 9.62 1.46 8.85
N MET A 63 9.36 0.22 8.46
CA MET A 63 9.24 -0.21 7.07
C MET A 63 7.78 -0.16 6.62
N THR A 64 6.88 -0.72 7.43
CA THR A 64 5.46 -0.85 7.11
C THR A 64 4.61 -0.69 8.36
N LYS A 65 3.44 -0.07 8.21
CA LYS A 65 2.36 -0.11 9.19
C LYS A 65 1.05 -0.35 8.44
N ALA A 66 0.32 -1.38 8.85
CA ALA A 66 -0.98 -1.75 8.29
C ALA A 66 -1.98 -2.04 9.40
N PHE A 67 -3.25 -2.08 9.07
CA PHE A 67 -4.32 -2.49 9.98
C PHE A 67 -5.09 -3.65 9.39
N PHE A 68 -5.49 -4.56 10.27
CA PHE A 68 -6.26 -5.74 9.93
C PHE A 68 -7.49 -5.86 10.83
N MET A 69 -8.55 -6.42 10.28
CA MET A 69 -9.77 -6.79 10.98
C MET A 69 -10.07 -8.24 10.61
N GLU A 70 -10.01 -9.14 11.60
CA GLU A 70 -10.26 -10.60 11.41
C GLU A 70 -9.48 -11.21 10.22
N GLY A 71 -8.18 -10.90 10.14
CA GLY A 71 -7.29 -11.39 9.08
C GLY A 71 -7.38 -10.61 7.76
N ILE A 72 -8.32 -9.66 7.63
CA ILE A 72 -8.53 -8.89 6.40
C ILE A 72 -7.95 -7.49 6.54
N GLN A 73 -7.16 -7.05 5.56
CA GLN A 73 -6.57 -5.71 5.57
C GLN A 73 -7.66 -4.63 5.53
N HIS A 74 -7.57 -3.65 6.42
CA HIS A 74 -8.55 -2.58 6.59
C HIS A 74 -7.86 -1.28 7.03
N GLY A 75 -8.38 -0.11 6.61
CA GLY A 75 -7.81 1.18 6.98
C GLY A 75 -6.52 1.50 6.23
N LEU A 76 -5.68 2.35 6.82
CA LEU A 76 -4.47 2.85 6.16
C LEU A 76 -3.33 1.83 6.23
N THR A 77 -2.63 1.70 5.10
CA THR A 77 -1.33 1.04 5.01
C THR A 77 -0.28 2.04 4.59
N LEU A 78 0.78 2.11 5.35
CA LEU A 78 1.89 3.03 5.20
C LEU A 78 3.18 2.25 4.97
N PHE A 79 3.98 2.69 4.00
CA PHE A 79 5.33 2.22 3.77
C PHE A 79 6.31 3.39 3.85
N TRP A 80 7.50 3.12 4.38
CA TRP A 80 8.60 4.08 4.46
C TRP A 80 9.83 3.50 3.77
N TYR A 81 10.67 4.37 3.29
CA TYR A 81 12.04 4.05 2.94
C TYR A 81 12.87 3.83 4.21
N GLU A 82 13.98 3.14 4.10
CA GLU A 82 14.90 2.91 5.23
C GLU A 82 15.39 4.22 5.86
N THR A 83 15.46 5.30 5.08
CA THR A 83 15.77 6.67 5.55
C THR A 83 14.73 7.27 6.47
N GLY A 84 13.55 6.64 6.61
CA GLY A 84 12.39 7.16 7.35
C GLY A 84 11.47 8.04 6.51
N ALA A 85 11.81 8.38 5.28
CA ALA A 85 10.94 9.12 4.37
C ALA A 85 9.73 8.24 3.94
N LYS A 86 8.55 8.84 3.81
CA LYS A 86 7.34 8.12 3.37
C LYS A 86 7.51 7.63 1.93
N LYS A 87 7.19 6.36 1.69
CA LYS A 87 7.26 5.69 0.39
C LYS A 87 5.89 5.54 -0.25
N SER A 88 4.88 5.14 0.52
CA SER A 88 3.51 5.05 0.04
C SER A 88 2.48 5.12 1.17
N GLU A 89 1.29 5.53 0.79
CA GLU A 89 0.09 5.52 1.63
C GLU A 89 -1.08 5.02 0.79
N SER A 90 -1.80 4.03 1.30
CA SER A 90 -2.97 3.44 0.64
C SER A 90 -4.04 3.14 1.67
N ALA A 91 -5.30 3.35 1.32
CA ALA A 91 -6.42 2.93 2.14
C ALA A 91 -7.01 1.61 1.62
N TYR A 92 -7.49 0.79 2.54
CA TYR A 92 -8.10 -0.51 2.27
C TYR A 92 -9.44 -0.64 2.98
N GLU A 93 -10.39 -1.25 2.29
CA GLU A 93 -11.68 -1.65 2.83
C GLU A 93 -11.94 -3.10 2.40
N ASN A 94 -12.15 -3.98 3.39
CA ASN A 94 -12.39 -5.42 3.15
C ASN A 94 -11.33 -6.07 2.22
N GLY A 95 -10.05 -5.78 2.46
CA GLY A 95 -8.91 -6.32 1.72
C GLY A 95 -8.70 -5.72 0.33
N ARG A 96 -9.50 -4.74 -0.09
CA ARG A 96 -9.38 -4.08 -1.39
C ARG A 96 -8.98 -2.62 -1.23
N GLN A 97 -8.13 -2.11 -2.12
CA GLN A 97 -7.82 -0.69 -2.15
C GLN A 97 -9.10 0.14 -2.33
N HIS A 98 -9.29 1.12 -1.45
CA HIS A 98 -10.42 2.03 -1.46
C HIS A 98 -9.99 3.39 -0.92
N GLY A 99 -10.16 4.45 -1.70
CA GLY A 99 -9.66 5.78 -1.40
C GLY A 99 -8.40 6.13 -2.17
N ILE A 100 -7.75 7.22 -1.77
CA ILE A 100 -6.56 7.72 -2.43
C ILE A 100 -5.36 6.84 -2.10
N THR A 101 -4.57 6.51 -3.11
CA THR A 101 -3.24 5.90 -2.97
C THR A 101 -2.21 6.86 -3.52
N THR A 102 -1.19 7.13 -2.71
CA THR A 102 -0.06 7.99 -3.09
C THR A 102 1.26 7.26 -2.87
N PHE A 103 2.16 7.38 -3.85
CA PHE A 103 3.55 6.95 -3.76
C PHE A 103 4.47 8.16 -3.90
N TRP A 104 5.59 8.13 -3.20
CA TRP A 104 6.62 9.17 -3.24
C TRP A 104 7.97 8.59 -3.67
N TYR A 105 8.79 9.43 -4.26
CA TYR A 105 10.20 9.18 -4.47
C TYR A 105 10.98 9.36 -3.15
N LYS A 106 12.23 8.90 -3.11
CA LYS A 106 13.11 9.07 -1.94
C LYS A 106 13.38 10.54 -1.61
N ASN A 107 13.33 11.44 -2.61
CA ASN A 107 13.48 12.88 -2.42
C ASN A 107 12.22 13.59 -1.87
N GLY A 108 11.14 12.84 -1.58
CA GLY A 108 9.88 13.36 -1.05
C GLY A 108 8.89 13.88 -2.09
N GLN A 109 9.26 13.95 -3.36
CA GLN A 109 8.35 14.30 -4.45
C GLN A 109 7.34 13.19 -4.69
N LYS A 110 6.09 13.55 -5.00
CA LYS A 110 5.08 12.55 -5.42
C LYS A 110 5.54 11.84 -6.68
N ARG A 111 5.34 10.52 -6.71
CA ARG A 111 5.58 9.65 -7.86
C ARG A 111 4.29 9.28 -8.57
N THR A 112 3.27 8.88 -7.82
CA THR A 112 1.94 8.57 -8.36
C THR A 112 0.87 8.90 -7.32
N GLU A 113 -0.31 9.31 -7.79
CA GLU A 113 -1.49 9.50 -6.95
C GLU A 113 -2.75 9.17 -7.75
N GLY A 114 -3.72 8.54 -7.12
CA GLY A 114 -5.00 8.26 -7.76
C GLY A 114 -6.01 7.66 -6.79
N LEU A 115 -7.28 7.75 -7.18
CA LEU A 115 -8.39 7.20 -6.43
C LEU A 115 -8.63 5.74 -6.82
N TRP A 116 -8.89 4.92 -5.81
CA TRP A 116 -9.28 3.52 -5.96
C TRP A 116 -10.64 3.29 -5.32
N ASN A 117 -11.46 2.50 -5.99
CA ASN A 117 -12.75 2.07 -5.48
C ASN A 117 -12.84 0.55 -5.59
N ARG A 118 -12.86 -0.14 -4.44
CA ARG A 118 -12.93 -1.61 -4.35
C ARG A 118 -11.92 -2.33 -5.24
N GLY A 119 -10.68 -1.82 -5.30
CA GLY A 119 -9.59 -2.38 -6.08
C GLY A 119 -9.53 -1.95 -7.54
N GLN A 120 -10.41 -1.06 -7.99
CA GLN A 120 -10.42 -0.51 -9.35
C GLN A 120 -10.01 0.96 -9.34
N ARG A 121 -9.25 1.37 -10.36
CA ARG A 121 -8.90 2.80 -10.54
C ARG A 121 -10.13 3.58 -10.94
N GLU A 122 -10.30 4.75 -10.33
CA GLU A 122 -11.38 5.71 -10.61
C GLU A 122 -10.81 7.12 -10.71
N LEU A 123 -11.47 7.97 -11.48
CA LEU A 123 -11.10 9.37 -11.70
C LEU A 123 -9.66 9.51 -12.24
N THR A 124 -9.03 10.65 -11.98
CA THR A 124 -7.72 10.96 -12.50
C THR A 124 -6.62 10.27 -11.70
N HIS A 125 -5.76 9.54 -12.41
CA HIS A 125 -4.49 9.04 -11.88
C HIS A 125 -3.34 9.84 -12.48
N THR A 126 -2.50 10.40 -11.62
CA THR A 126 -1.37 11.25 -12.00
C THR A 126 -0.06 10.56 -11.65
N LYS A 127 0.92 10.67 -12.54
CA LYS A 127 2.32 10.29 -12.33
C LYS A 127 3.21 11.50 -12.53
N TRP A 128 4.29 11.56 -11.76
CA TRP A 128 5.31 12.60 -11.86
C TRP A 128 6.69 11.98 -12.06
N TYR A 129 7.57 12.72 -12.68
CA TYR A 129 9.00 12.46 -12.68
C TYR A 129 9.62 12.85 -11.32
N GLU A 130 10.83 12.39 -11.06
CA GLU A 130 11.53 12.69 -9.80
C GLU A 130 11.88 14.18 -9.64
N ASN A 131 11.93 14.94 -10.75
CA ASN A 131 12.07 16.39 -10.76
C ASN A 131 10.77 17.17 -10.47
N GLY A 132 9.64 16.46 -10.23
CA GLY A 132 8.34 17.02 -9.92
C GLY A 132 7.48 17.41 -11.13
N VAL A 133 8.00 17.31 -12.35
CA VAL A 133 7.23 17.52 -13.59
C VAL A 133 6.22 16.38 -13.75
N LYS A 134 5.00 16.69 -14.19
CA LYS A 134 4.02 15.64 -14.50
C LYS A 134 4.50 14.76 -15.66
N MET A 135 4.42 13.45 -15.45
CA MET A 135 4.69 12.43 -16.46
C MET A 135 3.41 12.09 -17.23
N SER A 136 2.30 11.91 -16.54
CA SER A 136 1.00 11.60 -17.14
C SER A 136 -0.17 11.91 -16.21
N GLU A 137 -1.30 12.25 -16.80
CA GLU A 137 -2.62 12.27 -16.18
C GLU A 137 -3.57 11.46 -17.04
N ILE A 138 -4.25 10.49 -16.48
CA ILE A 138 -5.18 9.61 -17.19
C ILE A 138 -6.43 9.43 -16.33
N GLU A 139 -7.59 9.65 -16.93
CA GLU A 139 -8.89 9.38 -16.31
C GLU A 139 -9.25 7.90 -16.44
N TYR A 140 -9.82 7.35 -15.37
CA TYR A 140 -10.25 5.95 -15.25
C TYR A 140 -11.70 5.87 -14.79
N SER A 141 -12.37 4.82 -15.23
CA SER A 141 -13.65 4.37 -14.71
C SER A 141 -13.71 2.85 -14.73
N GLY A 142 -14.08 2.24 -13.60
CA GLY A 142 -14.12 0.79 -13.46
C GLY A 142 -12.79 0.09 -13.75
N GLY A 143 -11.66 0.71 -13.42
CA GLY A 143 -10.31 0.18 -13.62
C GLY A 143 -9.73 0.36 -15.04
N GLN A 144 -10.52 0.87 -15.98
CA GLN A 144 -10.09 1.08 -17.38
C GLN A 144 -9.94 2.56 -17.72
N PRO A 145 -8.97 2.95 -18.58
CA PRO A 145 -8.90 4.30 -19.11
C PRO A 145 -10.24 4.71 -19.75
N HIS A 146 -10.77 5.86 -19.28
CA HIS A 146 -12.05 6.40 -19.74
C HIS A 146 -12.07 7.91 -19.52
N GLY A 147 -12.17 8.68 -20.57
CA GLY A 147 -12.06 10.14 -20.54
C GLY A 147 -10.74 10.62 -21.12
N GLN A 148 -10.21 11.71 -20.58
CA GLN A 148 -9.01 12.35 -21.10
C GLN A 148 -7.73 11.71 -20.55
N GLY A 149 -6.66 11.78 -21.34
CA GLY A 149 -5.32 11.44 -20.91
C GLY A 149 -4.30 12.32 -21.60
N SER A 150 -3.29 12.70 -20.82
CA SER A 150 -2.15 13.49 -21.28
C SER A 150 -0.86 12.94 -20.71
N ALA A 151 0.23 13.10 -21.44
CA ALA A 151 1.57 12.78 -20.98
C ALA A 151 2.55 13.86 -21.43
N TRP A 152 3.62 14.01 -20.66
CA TRP A 152 4.67 14.99 -20.88
C TRP A 152 6.04 14.32 -20.76
N TYR A 153 7.03 14.94 -21.37
CA TYR A 153 8.44 14.62 -21.14
C TYR A 153 8.91 15.25 -19.81
N ASP A 154 10.06 14.86 -19.33
CA ASP A 154 10.66 15.37 -18.09
C ASP A 154 11.06 16.85 -18.13
N ASN A 155 11.12 17.44 -19.33
CA ASN A 155 11.30 18.87 -19.60
C ASN A 155 9.98 19.64 -19.74
N ASP A 156 8.83 19.05 -19.30
CA ASP A 156 7.47 19.62 -19.35
C ASP A 156 6.88 19.82 -20.78
N GLN A 157 7.55 19.32 -21.81
CA GLN A 157 7.00 19.35 -23.16
C GLN A 157 5.91 18.30 -23.31
N SER A 158 4.86 18.64 -24.04
CA SER A 158 3.78 17.67 -24.36
C SER A 158 4.33 16.49 -25.13
N LYS A 159 3.94 15.30 -24.71
CA LYS A 159 4.29 14.02 -25.33
C LYS A 159 3.09 13.36 -26.01
N MET A 160 1.92 13.44 -25.35
CA MET A 160 0.73 12.78 -25.83
C MET A 160 -0.53 13.42 -25.23
N LYS A 161 -1.57 13.51 -26.03
CA LYS A 161 -2.92 13.88 -25.60
C LYS A 161 -3.96 13.06 -26.36
N GLY A 162 -4.95 12.54 -25.67
CA GLY A 162 -6.01 11.76 -26.30
C GLY A 162 -7.19 11.53 -25.38
N THR A 163 -8.18 10.84 -25.93
CA THR A 163 -9.39 10.44 -25.23
C THR A 163 -9.52 8.92 -25.28
N TRP A 164 -10.05 8.33 -24.23
CA TRP A 164 -10.29 6.90 -24.12
C TRP A 164 -11.73 6.60 -23.73
N LYS A 165 -12.23 5.49 -24.20
CA LYS A 165 -13.54 4.93 -23.83
C LYS A 165 -13.39 3.44 -23.61
N ARG A 166 -13.65 2.99 -22.35
CA ARG A 166 -13.56 1.58 -21.94
C ARG A 166 -12.21 0.93 -22.33
N GLY A 167 -11.11 1.62 -22.09
CA GLY A 167 -9.75 1.14 -22.36
C GLY A 167 -9.24 1.33 -23.80
N TYR A 168 -10.08 1.74 -24.73
CA TYR A 168 -9.73 1.95 -26.13
C TYR A 168 -9.58 3.43 -26.45
N LYS A 169 -8.70 3.79 -27.38
CA LYS A 169 -8.60 5.15 -27.93
C LYS A 169 -9.93 5.54 -28.59
N ASP A 170 -10.47 6.71 -28.24
CA ASP A 170 -11.74 7.23 -28.75
C ASP A 170 -11.58 8.70 -29.15
N GLY A 171 -11.66 8.99 -30.45
CA GLY A 171 -11.48 10.33 -31.02
C GLY A 171 -10.05 10.72 -31.30
N LEU A 172 -9.78 12.03 -31.20
CA LEU A 172 -8.47 12.59 -31.53
C LEU A 172 -7.39 12.13 -30.56
N TYR A 173 -6.27 11.70 -31.13
CA TYR A 173 -5.07 11.31 -30.40
C TYR A 173 -3.86 11.94 -31.07
N THR A 174 -3.05 12.64 -30.31
CA THR A 174 -1.87 13.35 -30.79
C THR A 174 -0.64 12.89 -29.99
N GLU A 175 0.45 12.64 -30.68
CA GLU A 175 1.79 12.44 -30.13
C GLU A 175 2.74 13.49 -30.70
N TRP A 176 3.70 13.97 -29.88
CA TRP A 176 4.76 14.94 -30.24
C TRP A 176 6.16 14.35 -30.09
#